data_64f37dc722840fe5070b2509ae409503
#
_entry.id   64f37dc722840fe5070b2509ae409503
#
_cell.length_a   1.000
_cell.length_b   1.000
_cell.length_c   1.000
_cell.angle_alpha   90.00
_cell.angle_beta   90.00
_cell.angle_gamma   90.00
#
_symmetry.space_group_name_H-M   'P 1'
#
loop_
_entity.id
_entity.type
_entity.pdbx_description
1 polymer ?
#
loop_
_entity_poly.entity_id
_entity_poly.type
_entity_poly.pdbx_seq_one_letter_code
_entity_poly.pdbx_strand_id
1 'polypeptide(L)'
;EELLIPGAEVYLQKSENEKRATLWDLIAVKKGERLVNLDSQIPNRCVEEWLQTGNLFKEIQCIRPEITYGDSRLDLYAEGDGKKAFIEVKGVTLEEDGVCLFPDAPSERAVRHIEELIKAKKEGYEAILFFVIQMKEVRYFTPNQKTQPEFAEALKRAKAAGVKILAYDCEVSKDEIRICDPVDVVLESPQMKETVPLIVEWYRKNRRDLPWRKNINAYRVWISEIMLQQTR
;
A
#
# COMPACT_ATOMS: atom_id res chain seq x y z
N GLU A 1 -6.24 -12.73 -9.76
CA GLU A 1 -6.59 -14.14 -10.10
C GLU A 1 -7.64 -14.70 -9.13
N GLU A 2 -7.58 -14.41 -7.84
CA GLU A 2 -8.45 -14.98 -6.80
C GLU A 2 -9.94 -14.60 -6.96
N LEU A 3 -10.23 -13.51 -7.67
CA LEU A 3 -11.58 -13.01 -7.90
C LEU A 3 -12.24 -13.64 -9.15
N LEU A 4 -11.43 -14.08 -10.11
CA LEU A 4 -11.92 -14.61 -11.41
C LEU A 4 -11.99 -16.14 -11.37
N ILE A 5 -12.85 -16.66 -10.53
CA ILE A 5 -13.10 -18.10 -10.40
C ILE A 5 -14.24 -18.54 -11.35
N PRO A 6 -14.31 -19.82 -11.74
CA PRO A 6 -15.42 -20.32 -12.53
C PRO A 6 -16.77 -20.03 -11.86
N GLY A 7 -17.70 -19.41 -12.63
CA GLY A 7 -19.03 -19.02 -12.15
C GLY A 7 -19.09 -17.63 -11.49
N ALA A 8 -17.98 -16.88 -11.40
CA ALA A 8 -18.01 -15.51 -10.91
C ALA A 8 -18.87 -14.62 -11.83
N GLU A 9 -19.71 -13.78 -11.25
CA GLU A 9 -20.45 -12.74 -11.96
C GLU A 9 -19.54 -11.57 -12.24
N VAL A 10 -19.37 -11.23 -13.52
CA VAL A 10 -18.47 -10.16 -13.97
C VAL A 10 -19.23 -9.13 -14.79
N TYR A 11 -18.74 -7.91 -14.75
CA TYR A 11 -19.27 -6.78 -15.50
C TYR A 11 -18.26 -6.35 -16.57
N LEU A 12 -18.73 -6.31 -17.80
CA LEU A 12 -17.92 -6.00 -18.97
C LEU A 12 -18.42 -4.73 -19.63
N GLN A 13 -17.51 -3.85 -20.02
CA GLN A 13 -17.79 -2.69 -20.84
C GLN A 13 -17.32 -2.94 -22.27
N LYS A 14 -18.16 -2.65 -23.25
CA LYS A 14 -17.76 -2.71 -24.65
C LYS A 14 -16.81 -1.56 -24.96
N SER A 15 -15.65 -1.88 -25.52
CA SER A 15 -14.70 -0.87 -25.97
C SER A 15 -15.21 -0.10 -27.19
N GLU A 16 -15.04 1.21 -27.20
CA GLU A 16 -15.34 2.04 -28.38
C GLU A 16 -14.27 1.89 -29.48
N ASN A 17 -13.11 1.34 -29.16
CA ASN A 17 -12.03 1.12 -30.10
C ASN A 17 -12.12 -0.26 -30.76
N GLU A 18 -12.71 -0.32 -31.92
CA GLU A 18 -12.89 -1.55 -32.71
C GLU A 18 -11.58 -2.20 -33.24
N LYS A 19 -10.45 -1.46 -33.14
CA LYS A 19 -9.13 -1.96 -33.58
C LYS A 19 -8.40 -2.77 -32.50
N ARG A 20 -8.96 -2.91 -31.32
CA ARG A 20 -8.36 -3.69 -30.23
C ARG A 20 -8.55 -5.19 -30.46
N ALA A 21 -7.61 -5.98 -29.96
CA ALA A 21 -7.70 -7.45 -29.98
C ALA A 21 -8.88 -7.98 -29.15
N THR A 22 -9.28 -7.25 -28.10
CA THR A 22 -10.43 -7.55 -27.25
C THR A 22 -11.46 -6.43 -27.36
N LEU A 23 -12.72 -6.79 -27.60
CA LEU A 23 -13.82 -5.84 -27.71
C LEU A 23 -14.44 -5.45 -26.37
N TRP A 24 -14.05 -6.13 -25.31
CA TRP A 24 -14.62 -5.95 -23.97
C TRP A 24 -13.53 -5.72 -22.95
N ASP A 25 -13.77 -4.78 -22.04
CA ASP A 25 -12.97 -4.52 -20.86
C ASP A 25 -13.66 -5.09 -19.64
N LEU A 26 -12.93 -5.80 -18.79
CA LEU A 26 -13.40 -6.30 -17.53
C LEU A 26 -13.37 -5.17 -16.50
N ILE A 27 -14.54 -4.71 -16.08
CA ILE A 27 -14.68 -3.53 -15.20
C ILE A 27 -14.83 -3.94 -13.74
N ALA A 28 -15.66 -4.93 -13.45
CA ALA A 28 -15.90 -5.34 -12.07
C ALA A 28 -16.26 -6.82 -11.97
N VAL A 29 -16.11 -7.34 -10.75
CA VAL A 29 -16.51 -8.69 -10.39
C VAL A 29 -17.30 -8.64 -9.08
N LYS A 30 -18.28 -9.51 -8.95
CA LYS A 30 -19.04 -9.68 -7.71
C LYS A 30 -18.32 -10.65 -6.77
N LYS A 31 -18.02 -10.21 -5.53
CA LYS A 31 -17.47 -11.02 -4.44
C LYS A 31 -18.46 -11.06 -3.29
N GLY A 32 -19.24 -12.14 -3.17
CA GLY A 32 -20.38 -12.16 -2.26
C GLY A 32 -21.45 -11.15 -2.69
N GLU A 33 -21.82 -10.23 -1.80
CA GLU A 33 -22.81 -9.18 -2.11
C GLU A 33 -22.19 -7.87 -2.61
N ARG A 34 -20.87 -7.72 -2.54
CA ARG A 34 -20.15 -6.48 -2.95
C ARG A 34 -19.56 -6.59 -4.35
N LEU A 35 -19.43 -5.45 -5.00
CA LEU A 35 -18.70 -5.30 -6.25
C LEU A 35 -17.26 -4.87 -5.97
N VAL A 36 -16.32 -5.46 -6.70
CA VAL A 36 -14.92 -5.08 -6.75
C VAL A 36 -14.64 -4.56 -8.14
N ASN A 37 -14.22 -3.31 -8.26
CA ASN A 37 -13.79 -2.75 -9.53
C ASN A 37 -12.39 -3.29 -9.87
N LEU A 38 -12.18 -3.67 -11.14
CA LEU A 38 -10.92 -4.26 -11.64
C LEU A 38 -10.23 -3.39 -12.69
N ASP A 39 -10.80 -2.24 -13.03
CA ASP A 39 -10.16 -1.31 -13.97
C ASP A 39 -8.92 -0.69 -13.34
N SER A 40 -7.77 -1.01 -13.89
CA SER A 40 -6.46 -0.54 -13.39
C SER A 40 -6.19 0.95 -13.66
N GLN A 41 -6.96 1.60 -14.52
CA GLN A 41 -6.77 3.02 -14.86
C GLN A 41 -7.66 3.94 -14.02
N ILE A 42 -8.76 3.43 -13.50
CA ILE A 42 -9.75 4.22 -12.79
C ILE A 42 -9.23 4.81 -11.46
N PRO A 43 -8.32 4.17 -10.70
CA PRO A 43 -7.82 4.73 -9.46
C PRO A 43 -7.24 6.14 -9.59
N ASN A 44 -6.49 6.41 -10.67
CA ASN A 44 -5.90 7.72 -10.90
C ASN A 44 -6.98 8.81 -11.08
N ARG A 45 -8.04 8.50 -11.82
CA ARG A 45 -9.18 9.42 -12.00
C ARG A 45 -9.93 9.66 -10.69
N CYS A 46 -10.16 8.60 -9.91
CA CYS A 46 -10.80 8.74 -8.60
C CYS A 46 -10.01 9.67 -7.66
N VAL A 47 -8.67 9.55 -7.66
CA VAL A 47 -7.82 10.43 -6.84
C VAL A 47 -7.81 11.86 -7.39
N GLU A 48 -7.84 12.04 -8.70
CA GLU A 48 -7.95 13.38 -9.32
C GLU A 48 -9.26 14.08 -8.92
N GLU A 49 -10.39 13.39 -8.99
CA GLU A 49 -11.68 13.89 -8.51
C GLU A 49 -11.67 14.18 -6.99
N TRP A 50 -11.08 13.29 -6.20
CA TRP A 50 -10.92 13.47 -4.76
C TRP A 50 -10.07 14.71 -4.42
N LEU A 51 -9.03 15.00 -5.20
CA LEU A 51 -8.24 16.22 -5.04
C LEU A 51 -9.09 17.46 -5.32
N GLN A 52 -9.91 17.45 -6.36
CA GLN A 52 -10.78 18.57 -6.75
C GLN A 52 -11.81 18.95 -5.68
N THR A 53 -12.16 18.03 -4.79
CA THR A 53 -13.09 18.30 -3.67
C THR A 53 -12.46 19.02 -2.48
N GLY A 54 -11.18 19.43 -2.58
CA GLY A 54 -10.50 20.21 -1.54
C GLY A 54 -9.95 19.38 -0.38
N ASN A 55 -9.85 18.07 -0.53
CA ASN A 55 -9.39 17.18 0.54
C ASN A 55 -7.90 17.31 0.87
N LEU A 56 -7.06 17.67 -0.09
CA LEU A 56 -5.63 17.87 0.11
C LEU A 56 -5.27 19.34 0.28
N PHE A 57 -5.77 20.18 -0.64
CA PHE A 57 -5.62 21.62 -0.67
C PHE A 57 -7.01 22.23 -0.77
N LYS A 58 -7.27 23.32 -0.05
CA LYS A 58 -8.57 24.03 -0.10
C LYS A 58 -8.82 24.64 -1.47
N GLU A 59 -7.77 25.24 -2.04
CA GLU A 59 -7.78 25.85 -3.36
C GLU A 59 -6.78 25.14 -4.26
N ILE A 60 -7.27 24.27 -5.14
CA ILE A 60 -6.47 23.63 -6.16
C ILE A 60 -6.23 24.60 -7.32
N GLN A 61 -4.97 24.80 -7.66
CA GLN A 61 -4.55 25.64 -8.79
C GLN A 61 -4.26 24.82 -10.04
N CYS A 62 -3.71 23.61 -9.84
CA CYS A 62 -3.31 22.74 -10.96
C CYS A 62 -3.30 21.28 -10.52
N ILE A 63 -3.77 20.39 -11.39
CA ILE A 63 -3.55 18.94 -11.31
C ILE A 63 -2.98 18.51 -12.66
N ARG A 64 -1.90 17.72 -12.64
CA ARG A 64 -1.27 17.17 -13.84
C ARG A 64 -1.06 15.69 -13.67
N PRO A 65 -1.62 14.85 -14.56
CA PRO A 65 -1.32 13.43 -14.57
C PRO A 65 0.06 13.16 -15.16
N GLU A 66 0.63 12.03 -14.76
CA GLU A 66 1.81 11.41 -15.38
C GLU A 66 3.03 12.33 -15.47
N ILE A 67 3.44 12.89 -14.33
CA ILE A 67 4.57 13.82 -14.26
C ILE A 67 5.90 13.10 -14.02
N THR A 68 6.92 13.45 -14.81
CA THR A 68 8.27 12.94 -14.58
C THR A 68 8.90 13.64 -13.37
N TYR A 69 9.42 12.86 -12.43
CA TYR A 69 10.21 13.32 -11.32
C TYR A 69 11.39 12.36 -11.11
N GLY A 70 12.63 12.89 -11.15
CA GLY A 70 13.82 12.05 -11.14
C GLY A 70 13.83 11.04 -12.29
N ASP A 71 14.06 9.80 -11.97
CA ASP A 71 14.07 8.67 -12.92
C ASP A 71 12.71 7.95 -13.03
N SER A 72 11.68 8.50 -12.43
CA SER A 72 10.34 7.90 -12.37
C SER A 72 9.27 8.83 -12.93
N ARG A 73 8.18 8.22 -13.35
CA ARG A 73 6.94 8.91 -13.73
C ARG A 73 5.91 8.62 -12.66
N LEU A 74 5.58 9.65 -11.88
CA LEU A 74 4.58 9.59 -10.83
C LEU A 74 3.19 9.86 -11.40
N ASP A 75 2.17 9.31 -10.77
CA ASP A 75 0.83 9.28 -11.31
C ASP A 75 0.18 10.67 -11.37
N LEU A 76 0.32 11.48 -10.31
CA LEU A 76 -0.28 12.81 -10.24
C LEU A 76 0.66 13.84 -9.60
N TYR A 77 0.53 15.08 -10.05
CA TYR A 77 1.10 16.26 -9.44
C TYR A 77 -0.01 17.27 -9.17
N ALA A 78 0.00 17.91 -8.01
CA ALA A 78 -0.97 18.93 -7.66
C ALA A 78 -0.32 20.18 -7.06
N GLU A 79 -0.87 21.35 -7.38
CA GLU A 79 -0.52 22.62 -6.73
C GLU A 79 -1.78 23.22 -6.09
N GLY A 80 -1.63 23.74 -4.89
CA GLY A 80 -2.70 24.41 -4.15
C GLY A 80 -2.21 24.96 -2.82
N ASP A 81 -2.84 25.99 -2.31
CA ASP A 81 -2.52 26.63 -1.03
C ASP A 81 -1.03 27.01 -0.89
N GLY A 82 -0.36 27.37 -1.99
CA GLY A 82 1.07 27.68 -2.04
C GLY A 82 2.01 26.48 -1.87
N LYS A 83 1.50 25.27 -1.95
CA LYS A 83 2.24 24.01 -1.84
C LYS A 83 2.18 23.20 -3.14
N LYS A 84 3.13 22.31 -3.30
CA LYS A 84 3.25 21.37 -4.41
C LYS A 84 3.30 19.95 -3.89
N ALA A 85 2.56 19.04 -4.51
CA ALA A 85 2.45 17.66 -4.10
C ALA A 85 2.74 16.69 -5.25
N PHE A 86 3.49 15.64 -4.97
CA PHE A 86 3.58 14.45 -5.81
C PHE A 86 2.76 13.32 -5.20
N ILE A 87 1.97 12.66 -6.02
CA ILE A 87 1.07 11.59 -5.58
C ILE A 87 1.31 10.35 -6.46
N GLU A 88 1.59 9.25 -5.81
CA GLU A 88 1.59 7.93 -6.44
C GLU A 88 0.33 7.19 -6.01
N VAL A 89 -0.39 6.62 -6.96
CA VAL A 89 -1.68 5.95 -6.76
C VAL A 89 -1.51 4.44 -6.93
N LYS A 90 -2.14 3.68 -6.05
CA LYS A 90 -2.19 2.23 -6.14
C LYS A 90 -3.63 1.75 -5.99
N GLY A 91 -4.15 1.08 -7.04
CA GLY A 91 -5.40 0.34 -6.94
C GLY A 91 -5.21 -0.91 -6.09
N VAL A 92 -6.16 -1.19 -5.21
CA VAL A 92 -6.15 -2.34 -4.30
C VAL A 92 -7.42 -3.14 -4.49
N THR A 93 -7.25 -4.39 -4.94
CA THR A 93 -8.35 -5.34 -5.18
C THR A 93 -8.21 -6.64 -4.38
N LEU A 94 -7.02 -6.90 -3.82
CA LEU A 94 -6.78 -8.06 -2.97
C LEU A 94 -7.33 -7.81 -1.58
N GLU A 95 -8.25 -8.67 -1.14
CA GLU A 95 -8.85 -8.62 0.19
C GLU A 95 -9.05 -10.03 0.72
N GLU A 96 -8.61 -10.24 1.97
CA GLU A 96 -8.78 -11.48 2.75
C GLU A 96 -9.43 -11.12 4.09
N ASP A 97 -10.61 -11.66 4.37
CA ASP A 97 -11.35 -11.46 5.63
C ASP A 97 -11.49 -9.99 6.08
N GLY A 98 -11.77 -9.10 5.12
CA GLY A 98 -11.89 -7.65 5.35
C GLY A 98 -10.56 -6.90 5.43
N VAL A 99 -9.43 -7.56 5.26
CA VAL A 99 -8.10 -6.95 5.24
C VAL A 99 -7.65 -6.72 3.80
N CYS A 100 -7.40 -5.47 3.45
CA CYS A 100 -6.85 -5.14 2.14
C CYS A 100 -5.33 -5.25 2.11
N LEU A 101 -4.81 -5.86 1.05
CA LEU A 101 -3.40 -6.21 0.90
C LEU A 101 -2.84 -5.63 -0.41
N PHE A 102 -1.62 -5.13 -0.36
CA PHE A 102 -0.86 -4.72 -1.55
C PHE A 102 0.65 -4.95 -1.32
N PRO A 103 1.41 -5.39 -2.32
CA PRO A 103 0.97 -5.77 -3.66
C PRO A 103 0.37 -7.19 -3.72
N ASP A 104 -0.39 -7.47 -4.76
CA ASP A 104 -0.89 -8.81 -5.11
C ASP A 104 0.20 -9.66 -5.77
N ALA A 105 1.14 -9.03 -6.48
CA ALA A 105 2.34 -9.65 -7.05
C ALA A 105 3.57 -8.76 -6.80
N PRO A 106 4.80 -9.33 -6.75
CA PRO A 106 6.02 -8.56 -6.53
C PRO A 106 6.20 -7.45 -7.56
N SER A 107 6.52 -6.23 -7.11
CA SER A 107 6.67 -5.05 -7.95
C SER A 107 7.85 -4.19 -7.52
N GLU A 108 9.00 -4.36 -8.19
CA GLU A 108 10.17 -3.50 -7.99
C GLU A 108 9.86 -2.04 -8.31
N ARG A 109 8.99 -1.81 -9.31
CA ARG A 109 8.53 -0.48 -9.67
C ARG A 109 7.81 0.21 -8.52
N ALA A 110 6.98 -0.51 -7.76
CA ALA A 110 6.28 0.05 -6.61
C ALA A 110 7.25 0.53 -5.51
N VAL A 111 8.29 -0.24 -5.23
CA VAL A 111 9.34 0.14 -4.27
C VAL A 111 10.10 1.37 -4.76
N ARG A 112 10.51 1.41 -6.03
CA ARG A 112 11.21 2.57 -6.62
C ARG A 112 10.38 3.85 -6.54
N HIS A 113 9.07 3.80 -6.84
CA HIS A 113 8.20 4.98 -6.73
C HIS A 113 8.10 5.49 -5.29
N ILE A 114 8.13 4.59 -4.28
CA ILE A 114 8.20 5.00 -2.88
C ILE A 114 9.50 5.76 -2.57
N GLU A 115 10.64 5.30 -3.07
CA GLU A 115 11.92 5.99 -2.86
C GLU A 115 11.93 7.39 -3.51
N GLU A 116 11.31 7.55 -4.70
CA GLU A 116 11.15 8.87 -5.33
C GLU A 116 10.24 9.79 -4.50
N LEU A 117 9.16 9.26 -3.90
CA LEU A 117 8.33 10.04 -2.97
C LEU A 117 9.11 10.49 -1.73
N ILE A 118 9.97 9.63 -1.17
CA ILE A 118 10.84 9.97 -0.05
C ILE A 118 11.80 11.10 -0.44
N LYS A 119 12.36 11.06 -1.64
CA LYS A 119 13.24 12.10 -2.18
C LYS A 119 12.47 13.41 -2.35
N ALA A 120 11.30 13.39 -2.99
CA ALA A 120 10.44 14.55 -3.16
C ALA A 120 10.10 15.20 -1.80
N LYS A 121 9.80 14.38 -0.78
CA LYS A 121 9.53 14.90 0.56
C LYS A 121 10.72 15.60 1.17
N LYS A 122 11.93 15.07 1.01
CA LYS A 122 13.18 15.71 1.48
C LYS A 122 13.49 17.03 0.76
N GLU A 123 13.05 17.18 -0.49
CA GLU A 123 13.19 18.40 -1.29
C GLU A 123 12.11 19.45 -0.98
N GLY A 124 11.20 19.17 -0.03
CA GLY A 124 10.21 20.14 0.46
C GLY A 124 8.84 20.03 -0.21
N TYR A 125 8.61 19.06 -1.08
CA TYR A 125 7.29 18.78 -1.62
C TYR A 125 6.40 18.05 -0.61
N GLU A 126 5.09 18.18 -0.76
CA GLU A 126 4.18 17.18 -0.19
C GLU A 126 4.31 15.90 -1.02
N ALA A 127 4.44 14.77 -0.35
CA ALA A 127 4.58 13.48 -1.00
C ALA A 127 3.54 12.51 -0.45
N ILE A 128 2.78 11.87 -1.33
CA ILE A 128 1.61 11.08 -0.96
C ILE A 128 1.64 9.76 -1.71
N LEU A 129 1.51 8.67 -0.99
CA LEU A 129 1.18 7.37 -1.54
C LEU A 129 -0.28 7.09 -1.22
N PHE A 130 -1.10 6.96 -2.27
CA PHE A 130 -2.54 6.84 -2.15
C PHE A 130 -3.02 5.46 -2.59
N PHE A 131 -3.57 4.68 -1.67
CA PHE A 131 -4.19 3.40 -1.95
C PHE A 131 -5.70 3.60 -2.17
N VAL A 132 -6.16 3.30 -3.38
CA VAL A 132 -7.57 3.28 -3.75
C VAL A 132 -8.06 1.85 -3.62
N ILE A 133 -8.79 1.57 -2.56
CA ILE A 133 -9.38 0.26 -2.31
C ILE A 133 -10.67 0.17 -3.12
N GLN A 134 -10.62 -0.59 -4.22
CA GLN A 134 -11.66 -0.61 -5.25
C GLN A 134 -12.89 -1.45 -4.82
N MET A 135 -13.27 -1.36 -3.54
CA MET A 135 -14.42 -2.02 -2.93
C MET A 135 -14.81 -1.37 -1.61
N LYS A 136 -15.99 -1.68 -1.09
CA LYS A 136 -16.47 -1.34 0.27
C LYS A 136 -16.30 -2.48 1.27
N GLU A 137 -16.69 -2.22 2.51
CA GLU A 137 -16.75 -3.20 3.61
C GLU A 137 -15.40 -3.81 3.96
N VAL A 138 -14.39 -2.94 4.10
CA VAL A 138 -13.03 -3.31 4.50
C VAL A 138 -12.73 -2.81 5.90
N ARG A 139 -11.86 -3.49 6.63
CA ARG A 139 -11.49 -3.16 8.02
C ARG A 139 -10.24 -2.28 8.09
N TYR A 140 -9.20 -2.68 7.38
CA TYR A 140 -7.94 -1.93 7.30
C TYR A 140 -7.10 -2.39 6.10
N PHE A 141 -6.12 -1.58 5.76
CA PHE A 141 -5.10 -1.88 4.76
C PHE A 141 -3.78 -2.24 5.44
N THR A 142 -3.08 -3.24 4.90
CA THR A 142 -1.71 -3.60 5.33
C THR A 142 -0.86 -4.02 4.13
N PRO A 143 0.47 -3.76 4.15
CA PRO A 143 1.34 -4.29 3.11
C PRO A 143 1.37 -5.81 3.13
N ASN A 144 1.36 -6.42 1.95
CA ASN A 144 1.44 -7.87 1.78
C ASN A 144 2.89 -8.35 1.96
N GLN A 145 3.28 -8.54 3.22
CA GLN A 145 4.64 -8.98 3.56
C GLN A 145 4.97 -10.39 3.05
N LYS A 146 3.95 -11.23 2.80
CA LYS A 146 4.14 -12.57 2.25
C LYS A 146 4.59 -12.50 0.79
N THR A 147 4.01 -11.56 0.05
CA THR A 147 4.29 -11.38 -1.39
C THR A 147 5.57 -10.57 -1.59
N GLN A 148 5.75 -9.46 -0.83
CA GLN A 148 6.91 -8.57 -1.00
C GLN A 148 7.28 -7.87 0.31
N PRO A 149 8.16 -8.47 1.14
CA PRO A 149 8.64 -7.85 2.38
C PRO A 149 9.31 -6.48 2.17
N GLU A 150 10.03 -6.31 1.05
CA GLU A 150 10.75 -5.07 0.71
C GLU A 150 9.80 -3.89 0.53
N PHE A 151 8.59 -4.14 0.03
CA PHE A 151 7.55 -3.13 -0.09
C PHE A 151 7.07 -2.64 1.28
N ALA A 152 6.87 -3.57 2.22
CA ALA A 152 6.49 -3.23 3.59
C ALA A 152 7.55 -2.37 4.29
N GLU A 153 8.83 -2.74 4.13
CA GLU A 153 9.95 -1.94 4.67
C GLU A 153 10.07 -0.57 3.99
N ALA A 154 9.82 -0.48 2.68
CA ALA A 154 9.79 0.80 1.98
C ALA A 154 8.67 1.71 2.50
N LEU A 155 7.48 1.17 2.79
CA LEU A 155 6.38 1.93 3.40
C LEU A 155 6.74 2.48 4.79
N LYS A 156 7.43 1.69 5.62
CA LYS A 156 7.90 2.16 6.93
C LYS A 156 8.89 3.32 6.79
N ARG A 157 9.86 3.20 5.85
CA ARG A 157 10.81 4.28 5.54
C ARG A 157 10.10 5.53 5.03
N ALA A 158 9.12 5.39 4.15
CA ALA A 158 8.32 6.49 3.62
C ALA A 158 7.58 7.23 4.75
N LYS A 159 6.92 6.50 5.64
CA LYS A 159 6.24 7.07 6.80
C LYS A 159 7.20 7.82 7.71
N ALA A 160 8.37 7.23 8.01
CA ALA A 160 9.41 7.86 8.81
C ALA A 160 9.99 9.13 8.16
N ALA A 161 10.05 9.18 6.83
CA ALA A 161 10.48 10.35 6.06
C ALA A 161 9.40 11.44 5.94
N GLY A 162 8.17 11.20 6.42
CA GLY A 162 7.06 12.14 6.37
C GLY A 162 6.22 12.08 5.09
N VAL A 163 6.35 11.03 4.28
CA VAL A 163 5.41 10.73 3.17
C VAL A 163 4.05 10.38 3.79
N LYS A 164 3.00 11.00 3.29
CA LYS A 164 1.62 10.67 3.69
C LYS A 164 1.20 9.37 3.00
N ILE A 165 0.80 8.39 3.79
CA ILE A 165 0.26 7.12 3.28
C ILE A 165 -1.23 7.14 3.56
N LEU A 166 -2.03 7.20 2.51
CA LEU A 166 -3.48 7.28 2.56
C LEU A 166 -4.09 6.03 1.95
N ALA A 167 -5.15 5.53 2.55
CA ALA A 167 -5.98 4.49 1.99
C ALA A 167 -7.44 4.90 2.12
N TYR A 168 -8.19 4.76 1.05
CA TYR A 168 -9.62 5.06 1.01
C TYR A 168 -10.35 3.93 0.32
N ASP A 169 -11.51 3.57 0.84
CA ASP A 169 -12.41 2.64 0.18
C ASP A 169 -13.24 3.34 -0.91
N CYS A 170 -13.88 2.53 -1.74
CA CYS A 170 -14.71 3.03 -2.81
C CYS A 170 -16.10 2.40 -2.77
N GLU A 171 -17.11 3.21 -2.95
CA GLU A 171 -18.42 2.73 -3.38
C GLU A 171 -18.34 2.34 -4.85
N VAL A 172 -18.73 1.11 -5.15
CA VAL A 172 -18.69 0.55 -6.50
C VAL A 172 -20.08 0.10 -6.90
N SER A 173 -20.57 0.62 -8.01
CA SER A 173 -21.80 0.20 -8.69
C SER A 173 -21.46 -0.35 -10.08
N LYS A 174 -22.49 -0.67 -10.85
CA LYS A 174 -22.32 -1.14 -12.24
C LYS A 174 -21.72 -0.07 -13.17
N ASP A 175 -22.00 1.21 -12.87
CA ASP A 175 -21.72 2.34 -13.75
C ASP A 175 -20.80 3.36 -13.11
N GLU A 176 -20.49 3.24 -11.80
CA GLU A 176 -19.74 4.24 -11.06
C GLU A 176 -18.81 3.61 -10.03
N ILE A 177 -17.67 4.27 -9.82
CA ILE A 177 -16.80 4.06 -8.68
C ILE A 177 -16.45 5.42 -8.08
N ARG A 178 -16.51 5.55 -6.76
CA ARG A 178 -16.24 6.80 -6.04
C ARG A 178 -15.49 6.53 -4.74
N ILE A 179 -14.44 7.32 -4.48
CA ILE A 179 -13.74 7.33 -3.19
C ILE A 179 -14.70 7.80 -2.09
N CYS A 180 -14.72 7.09 -0.96
CA CYS A 180 -15.60 7.36 0.16
C CYS A 180 -14.86 7.58 1.46
N ASP A 181 -14.67 6.54 2.25
CA ASP A 181 -14.20 6.65 3.62
C ASP A 181 -12.70 6.33 3.75
N PRO A 182 -11.98 7.03 4.64
CA PRO A 182 -10.61 6.67 4.95
C PRO A 182 -10.54 5.30 5.62
N VAL A 183 -9.54 4.51 5.24
CA VAL A 183 -9.26 3.19 5.77
C VAL A 183 -7.94 3.23 6.54
N ASP A 184 -7.91 2.63 7.72
CA ASP A 184 -6.71 2.58 8.55
C ASP A 184 -5.56 1.87 7.85
N VAL A 185 -4.38 2.50 7.86
CA VAL A 185 -3.14 1.92 7.31
C VAL A 185 -2.31 1.32 8.44
N VAL A 186 -2.28 -0.01 8.50
CA VAL A 186 -1.56 -0.80 9.51
C VAL A 186 -0.26 -1.33 8.91
N LEU A 187 0.87 -0.68 9.19
CA LEU A 187 2.19 -1.10 8.66
C LEU A 187 2.85 -2.22 9.45
N GLU A 188 2.42 -2.43 10.68
CA GLU A 188 2.86 -3.54 11.52
C GLU A 188 1.68 -4.45 11.78
N SER A 189 1.88 -5.77 11.63
CA SER A 189 0.81 -6.72 11.92
C SER A 189 0.26 -6.48 13.34
N PRO A 190 -1.06 -6.39 13.53
CA PRO A 190 -1.67 -6.29 14.87
C PRO A 190 -1.19 -7.42 15.79
N GLN A 191 -1.02 -8.63 15.25
CA GLN A 191 -0.47 -9.77 15.98
C GLN A 191 0.96 -9.52 16.49
N MET A 192 1.80 -8.80 15.74
CA MET A 192 3.13 -8.43 16.22
C MET A 192 3.07 -7.42 17.37
N LYS A 193 2.17 -6.43 17.33
CA LYS A 193 2.02 -5.45 18.42
C LYS A 193 1.58 -6.11 19.74
N GLU A 194 0.73 -7.10 19.68
CA GLU A 194 0.26 -7.84 20.86
C GLU A 194 1.27 -8.92 21.28
N THR A 195 1.89 -9.60 20.34
CA THR A 195 2.78 -10.73 20.61
C THR A 195 4.17 -10.29 21.07
N VAL A 196 4.74 -9.21 20.51
CA VAL A 196 6.08 -8.73 20.89
C VAL A 196 6.20 -8.39 22.37
N PRO A 197 5.28 -7.64 23.01
CA PRO A 197 5.33 -7.41 24.46
C PRO A 197 5.28 -8.70 25.25
N LEU A 198 4.43 -9.66 24.87
CA LEU A 198 4.31 -10.95 25.56
C LEU A 198 5.60 -11.79 25.43
N ILE A 199 6.21 -11.82 24.23
CA ILE A 199 7.49 -12.50 24.02
C ILE A 199 8.60 -11.83 24.82
N VAL A 200 8.66 -10.50 24.84
CA VAL A 200 9.65 -9.74 25.62
C VAL A 200 9.49 -9.97 27.11
N GLU A 201 8.27 -9.99 27.62
CA GLU A 201 7.96 -10.28 29.02
C GLU A 201 8.33 -11.73 29.38
N TRP A 202 7.91 -12.67 28.54
CA TRP A 202 8.29 -14.08 28.70
C TRP A 202 9.81 -14.24 28.68
N TYR A 203 10.51 -13.61 27.75
CA TYR A 203 11.96 -13.66 27.67
C TYR A 203 12.62 -13.07 28.93
N ARG A 204 12.14 -11.93 29.45
CA ARG A 204 12.67 -11.34 30.69
C ARG A 204 12.50 -12.27 31.90
N LYS A 205 11.38 -12.99 31.99
CA LYS A 205 11.10 -13.94 33.07
C LYS A 205 11.89 -15.23 32.94
N ASN A 206 12.10 -15.72 31.71
CA ASN A 206 12.62 -17.07 31.44
C ASN A 206 14.06 -17.09 30.89
N ARG A 207 14.65 -15.91 30.63
CA ARG A 207 16.02 -15.84 30.10
C ARG A 207 17.00 -16.51 31.07
N ARG A 208 17.82 -17.41 30.54
CA ARG A 208 18.91 -18.02 31.30
C ARG A 208 19.97 -16.96 31.60
N ASP A 209 20.50 -16.97 32.83
CA ASP A 209 21.65 -16.14 33.22
C ASP A 209 22.94 -16.76 32.64
N LEU A 210 23.27 -16.34 31.43
CA LEU A 210 24.40 -16.89 30.70
C LEU A 210 25.62 -15.99 30.86
N PRO A 211 26.84 -16.55 31.13
CA PRO A 211 28.04 -15.77 31.47
C PRO A 211 28.39 -14.69 30.42
N TRP A 212 28.12 -14.95 29.13
CA TRP A 212 28.43 -14.00 28.05
C TRP A 212 27.45 -12.83 27.95
N ARG A 213 26.33 -12.87 28.69
CA ARG A 213 25.36 -11.76 28.75
C ARG A 213 25.70 -10.73 29.84
N LYS A 214 26.59 -11.04 30.79
CA LYS A 214 26.98 -10.14 31.88
C LYS A 214 27.99 -9.07 31.47
N ASN A 215 28.86 -9.39 30.50
CA ASN A 215 29.84 -8.44 29.93
C ASN A 215 29.89 -8.64 28.42
N ILE A 216 28.97 -7.98 27.72
CA ILE A 216 28.81 -8.11 26.27
C ILE A 216 30.01 -7.47 25.57
N ASN A 217 30.79 -8.29 24.85
CA ASN A 217 31.80 -7.84 23.88
C ASN A 217 31.77 -8.72 22.64
N ALA A 218 32.33 -8.23 21.54
CA ALA A 218 32.28 -8.92 20.23
C ALA A 218 32.80 -10.36 20.29
N TYR A 219 33.86 -10.61 21.05
CA TYR A 219 34.45 -11.95 21.20
C TYR A 219 33.52 -12.94 21.90
N ARG A 220 32.84 -12.51 22.97
CA ARG A 220 31.89 -13.37 23.71
C ARG A 220 30.64 -13.67 22.91
N VAL A 221 30.15 -12.69 22.15
CA VAL A 221 29.02 -12.90 21.23
C VAL A 221 29.41 -13.90 20.14
N TRP A 222 30.58 -13.73 19.54
CA TRP A 222 31.08 -14.65 18.50
C TRP A 222 31.25 -16.07 19.00
N ILE A 223 31.83 -16.29 20.19
CA ILE A 223 31.94 -17.61 20.80
C ILE A 223 30.57 -18.22 21.11
N SER A 224 29.63 -17.44 21.61
CA SER A 224 28.29 -17.96 21.90
C SER A 224 27.55 -18.42 20.63
N GLU A 225 27.71 -17.72 19.50
CA GLU A 225 27.16 -18.14 18.21
C GLU A 225 27.76 -19.47 17.73
N ILE A 226 29.08 -19.63 17.84
CA ILE A 226 29.74 -20.88 17.47
C ILE A 226 29.23 -22.05 18.35
N MET A 227 29.11 -21.84 19.65
CA MET A 227 28.62 -22.88 20.55
C MET A 227 27.16 -23.26 20.28
N LEU A 228 26.30 -22.30 19.94
CA LEU A 228 24.91 -22.54 19.58
C LEU A 228 24.74 -23.28 18.26
N GLN A 229 25.67 -23.10 17.32
CA GLN A 229 25.67 -23.83 16.05
C GLN A 229 26.13 -25.30 16.18
N GLN A 230 26.90 -25.61 17.20
CA GLN A 230 27.43 -26.97 17.42
C GLN A 230 26.56 -27.85 18.33
N THR A 231 25.54 -27.29 18.96
CA THR A 231 24.62 -28.01 19.86
C THR A 231 23.28 -28.31 19.20
N ARG A 232 23.31 -28.97 18.04
CA ARG A 232 22.14 -29.61 17.44
C ARG A 232 22.10 -31.08 17.79
#